data_c7bfdd14c506f2e66107cdc04873aca2
#
_entry.id   c7bfdd14c506f2e66107cdc04873aca2
#
_cell.length_a   1.000
_cell.length_b   1.000
_cell.length_c   1.000
_cell.angle_alpha   90.00
_cell.angle_beta   90.00
_cell.angle_gamma   90.00
#
_symmetry.space_group_name_H-M   'P 1'
#
loop_
_entity.id
_entity.type
_entity.pdbx_description
1 polymer ?
#
loop_
_entity_poly.entity_id
_entity_poly.type
_entity_poly.pdbx_seq_one_letter_code
_entity_poly.pdbx_strand_id
1 'polypeptide(L)'
;HKSRKINGKFAEYPLSSGFNYRDPAPCTEYSCLTADYAIAMVKRYIQFGLKPEVFWLDAGWNTDAADFEHGKTWANTAGNWTVDTLRFPKGLRPVADEIHKVGAKFMVWFEPERVIRGTQWAVEHPDWMLDIPEHNNDTYLLFDLGNPEACHWMSKYIGDMLEENGIDYYRQ
;
A
#
# COMPACT_ATOMS: atom_id res chain seq x y z
N HIS A 1 -29.30 -2.02 8.49
CA HIS A 1 -28.17 -2.76 7.90
C HIS A 1 -28.59 -4.22 7.70
N LYS A 2 -28.70 -4.67 6.46
CA LYS A 2 -28.87 -6.11 6.18
C LYS A 2 -27.47 -6.72 6.35
N SER A 3 -27.27 -7.44 7.45
CA SER A 3 -26.00 -8.10 7.74
C SER A 3 -25.66 -9.10 6.64
N ARG A 4 -24.43 -9.00 6.15
CA ARG A 4 -23.89 -9.94 5.16
C ARG A 4 -23.81 -11.34 5.77
N LYS A 5 -24.27 -12.34 5.05
CA LYS A 5 -24.13 -13.74 5.43
C LYS A 5 -23.07 -14.42 4.56
N ILE A 6 -22.22 -15.20 5.17
CA ILE A 6 -21.28 -16.11 4.50
C ILE A 6 -21.66 -17.53 4.95
N ASN A 7 -21.95 -18.40 3.98
CA ASN A 7 -22.40 -19.79 4.26
C ASN A 7 -23.59 -19.87 5.25
N GLY A 8 -24.56 -18.94 5.11
CA GLY A 8 -25.76 -18.89 5.95
C GLY A 8 -25.60 -18.31 7.35
N LYS A 9 -24.36 -18.02 7.78
CA LYS A 9 -24.05 -17.38 9.07
C LYS A 9 -23.80 -15.88 8.87
N PHE A 10 -24.15 -15.08 9.87
CA PHE A 10 -23.76 -13.67 9.87
C PHE A 10 -22.23 -13.57 9.85
N ALA A 11 -21.73 -12.83 8.86
CA ALA A 11 -20.31 -12.51 8.85
C ALA A 11 -20.03 -11.46 9.93
N GLU A 12 -19.17 -11.78 10.85
CA GLU A 12 -18.55 -10.79 11.71
C GLU A 12 -17.64 -9.90 10.86
N TYR A 13 -17.65 -8.60 11.11
CA TYR A 13 -16.69 -7.70 10.47
C TYR A 13 -15.36 -7.87 11.16
N PRO A 14 -14.26 -8.08 10.41
CA PRO A 14 -12.95 -8.19 11.03
C PRO A 14 -12.61 -6.88 11.72
N LEU A 15 -12.07 -6.97 12.93
CA LEU A 15 -11.46 -5.84 13.59
C LEU A 15 -10.16 -5.52 12.86
N SER A 16 -10.09 -4.36 12.21
CA SER A 16 -8.89 -3.92 11.49
C SER A 16 -8.23 -2.72 12.17
N SER A 17 -6.92 -2.63 12.06
CA SER A 17 -6.14 -1.49 12.53
C SER A 17 -5.10 -1.08 11.50
N GLY A 18 -5.12 0.20 11.13
CA GLY A 18 -4.15 0.81 10.24
C GLY A 18 -2.90 1.29 10.97
N PHE A 19 -1.77 1.20 10.32
CA PHE A 19 -0.52 1.84 10.77
C PHE A 19 -0.44 3.30 10.31
N ASN A 20 -1.55 4.01 10.42
CA ASN A 20 -1.62 5.40 10.01
C ASN A 20 -0.89 6.27 11.02
N TYR A 21 0.28 6.71 10.63
CA TYR A 21 1.05 7.64 11.42
C TYR A 21 0.99 9.03 10.77
N ARG A 22 0.03 9.81 11.23
CA ARG A 22 -0.08 11.24 10.94
C ARG A 22 0.34 12.02 12.17
N ASP A 23 1.63 12.05 12.43
CA ASP A 23 2.10 12.86 13.52
C ASP A 23 2.44 14.28 13.07
N PRO A 24 2.31 15.26 13.99
CA PRO A 24 2.85 16.59 13.75
C PRO A 24 4.34 16.51 13.44
N ALA A 25 4.87 17.55 12.84
CA ALA A 25 6.27 17.63 12.44
C ALA A 25 7.23 16.90 13.41
N PRO A 26 8.24 16.16 12.92
CA PRO A 26 8.70 16.14 11.53
C PRO A 26 7.99 15.13 10.63
N CYS A 27 7.12 14.28 11.15
CA CYS A 27 6.46 13.20 10.40
C CYS A 27 5.21 13.71 9.69
N THR A 28 5.30 13.91 8.40
CA THR A 28 4.17 14.26 7.54
C THR A 28 3.95 13.20 6.48
N GLU A 29 2.70 13.02 6.06
CA GLU A 29 2.37 12.17 4.89
C GLU A 29 2.95 10.75 4.98
N TYR A 30 2.85 10.12 6.16
CA TYR A 30 3.36 8.77 6.45
C TYR A 30 4.90 8.62 6.43
N SER A 31 5.65 9.71 6.42
CA SER A 31 7.12 9.67 6.30
C SER A 31 7.83 8.93 7.44
N CYS A 32 7.21 8.82 8.61
CA CYS A 32 7.77 8.08 9.76
C CYS A 32 7.33 6.61 9.83
N LEU A 33 6.56 6.13 8.88
CA LEU A 33 6.18 4.72 8.82
C LEU A 33 7.39 3.88 8.38
N THR A 34 7.88 3.05 9.29
CA THR A 34 9.02 2.14 9.08
C THR A 34 8.63 0.72 9.45
N ALA A 35 9.42 -0.27 9.03
CA ALA A 35 9.24 -1.66 9.43
C ALA A 35 9.26 -1.81 10.96
N ASP A 36 10.24 -1.19 11.62
CA ASP A 36 10.37 -1.25 13.08
C ASP A 36 9.18 -0.63 13.81
N TYR A 37 8.67 0.50 13.31
CA TYR A 37 7.48 1.12 13.85
C TYR A 37 6.26 0.22 13.71
N ALA A 38 6.01 -0.34 12.53
CA ALA A 38 4.88 -1.23 12.29
C ALA A 38 4.95 -2.47 13.19
N ILE A 39 6.12 -3.10 13.30
CA ILE A 39 6.36 -4.25 14.19
C ILE A 39 6.13 -3.89 15.65
N ALA A 40 6.62 -2.72 16.10
CA ALA A 40 6.41 -2.25 17.46
C ALA A 40 4.93 -2.02 17.76
N MET A 41 4.18 -1.50 16.79
CA MET A 41 2.72 -1.29 16.91
C MET A 41 1.97 -2.61 17.06
N VAL A 42 2.27 -3.63 16.24
CA VAL A 42 1.66 -4.98 16.39
C VAL A 42 1.87 -5.50 17.81
N LYS A 43 3.11 -5.47 18.31
CA LYS A 43 3.45 -5.93 19.65
C LYS A 43 2.69 -5.15 20.74
N ARG A 44 2.57 -3.84 20.57
CA ARG A 44 1.89 -2.97 21.53
C ARG A 44 0.38 -3.24 21.57
N TYR A 45 -0.27 -3.48 20.44
CA TYR A 45 -1.67 -3.87 20.40
C TYR A 45 -1.91 -5.15 21.20
N ILE A 46 -1.09 -6.16 20.98
CA ILE A 46 -1.20 -7.44 21.69
C ILE A 46 -0.91 -7.27 23.20
N GLN A 47 0.08 -6.48 23.55
CA GLN A 47 0.40 -6.16 24.96
C GLN A 47 -0.80 -5.54 25.70
N PHE A 48 -1.59 -4.70 25.04
CA PHE A 48 -2.79 -4.09 25.60
C PHE A 48 -4.06 -4.96 25.45
N GLY A 49 -3.93 -6.20 25.00
CA GLY A 49 -5.05 -7.13 24.83
C GLY A 49 -5.93 -6.83 23.62
N LEU A 50 -5.51 -5.92 22.74
CA LEU A 50 -6.17 -5.63 21.49
C LEU A 50 -5.71 -6.64 20.44
N LYS A 51 -6.66 -7.32 19.81
CA LYS A 51 -6.37 -8.39 18.83
C LYS A 51 -7.06 -8.07 17.49
N PRO A 52 -6.54 -7.14 16.70
CA PRO A 52 -7.02 -6.94 15.35
C PRO A 52 -6.86 -8.22 14.53
N GLU A 53 -7.82 -8.50 13.69
CA GLU A 53 -7.75 -9.63 12.75
C GLU A 53 -7.02 -9.24 11.47
N VAL A 54 -6.99 -7.93 11.17
CA VAL A 54 -6.28 -7.36 10.03
C VAL A 54 -5.50 -6.13 10.46
N PHE A 55 -4.21 -6.13 10.20
CA PHE A 55 -3.38 -4.92 10.24
C PHE A 55 -3.14 -4.44 8.81
N TRP A 56 -3.13 -3.12 8.59
CA TRP A 56 -2.96 -2.59 7.25
C TRP A 56 -2.04 -1.38 7.18
N LEU A 57 -1.22 -1.35 6.12
CA LEU A 57 -0.44 -0.20 5.70
C LEU A 57 -1.27 0.65 4.73
N ASP A 58 -1.35 1.93 5.01
CA ASP A 58 -1.85 2.93 4.08
C ASP A 58 -0.74 3.38 3.12
N ALA A 59 -0.93 4.50 2.46
CA ALA A 59 0.02 5.10 1.55
C ALA A 59 1.42 5.30 2.16
N GLY A 60 2.42 5.52 1.33
CA GLY A 60 3.76 5.93 1.73
C GLY A 60 4.78 4.80 1.93
N TRP A 61 4.39 3.53 1.87
CA TRP A 61 5.32 2.40 1.93
C TRP A 61 6.23 2.29 0.68
N ASN A 62 5.76 2.84 -0.43
CA ASN A 62 6.39 2.84 -1.74
C ASN A 62 7.12 4.15 -2.07
N THR A 63 7.18 5.09 -1.14
CA THR A 63 7.82 6.39 -1.39
C THR A 63 9.26 6.36 -0.93
N ASP A 64 10.17 6.71 -1.81
CA ASP A 64 11.58 6.87 -1.46
C ASP A 64 11.74 8.00 -0.42
N ALA A 65 12.53 7.76 0.62
CA ALA A 65 12.82 8.76 1.65
C ALA A 65 13.41 10.06 1.06
N ALA A 66 14.19 9.96 -0.01
CA ALA A 66 14.70 11.13 -0.74
C ALA A 66 13.58 12.00 -1.34
N ASP A 67 12.45 11.41 -1.69
CA ASP A 67 11.31 12.16 -2.20
C ASP A 67 10.68 13.05 -1.11
N PHE A 68 10.65 12.61 0.14
CA PHE A 68 10.21 13.44 1.27
C PHE A 68 11.15 14.61 1.53
N GLU A 69 12.46 14.40 1.44
CA GLU A 69 13.46 15.46 1.58
C GLU A 69 13.31 16.55 0.52
N HIS A 70 12.83 16.18 -0.68
CA HIS A 70 12.55 17.10 -1.76
C HIS A 70 11.11 17.64 -1.75
N GLY A 71 10.37 17.45 -0.67
CA GLY A 71 9.00 17.94 -0.51
C GLY A 71 7.94 17.18 -1.28
N LYS A 72 8.27 16.02 -1.85
CA LYS A 72 7.30 15.12 -2.45
C LYS A 72 6.56 14.34 -1.37
N THR A 73 5.32 14.00 -1.66
CA THR A 73 4.47 13.17 -0.82
C THR A 73 4.19 11.84 -1.51
N TRP A 74 3.60 10.90 -0.79
CA TRP A 74 3.14 9.65 -1.38
C TRP A 74 2.29 9.87 -2.67
N ALA A 75 1.51 10.95 -2.71
CA ALA A 75 0.66 11.28 -3.84
C ALA A 75 1.44 11.63 -5.11
N ASN A 76 2.69 12.06 -4.98
CA ASN A 76 3.57 12.42 -6.10
C ASN A 76 4.38 11.23 -6.63
N THR A 77 4.30 10.07 -5.99
CA THR A 77 5.08 8.88 -6.33
C THR A 77 4.24 7.69 -6.79
N ALA A 78 2.92 7.87 -6.95
CA ALA A 78 2.05 6.86 -7.54
C ALA A 78 2.56 6.47 -8.94
N GLY A 79 2.82 5.17 -9.16
CA GLY A 79 3.52 4.67 -10.35
C GLY A 79 4.97 4.25 -10.09
N ASN A 80 5.47 4.43 -8.86
CA ASN A 80 6.70 3.82 -8.34
C ASN A 80 6.34 2.83 -7.23
N TRP A 81 5.66 1.76 -7.58
CA TRP A 81 5.12 0.81 -6.61
C TRP A 81 6.17 -0.23 -6.18
N THR A 82 7.34 0.26 -5.81
CA THR A 82 8.41 -0.50 -5.18
C THR A 82 8.52 -0.14 -3.70
N VAL A 83 8.88 -1.10 -2.88
CA VAL A 83 9.03 -0.85 -1.44
C VAL A 83 10.19 0.09 -1.18
N ASP A 84 9.99 1.11 -0.35
CA ASP A 84 11.06 2.00 0.09
C ASP A 84 12.07 1.23 0.97
N THR A 85 13.26 1.01 0.44
CA THR A 85 14.29 0.20 1.09
C THR A 85 14.98 0.89 2.27
N LEU A 86 14.83 2.20 2.43
CA LEU A 86 15.37 2.91 3.60
C LEU A 86 14.50 2.65 4.84
N ARG A 87 13.17 2.71 4.67
CA ARG A 87 12.23 2.49 5.76
C ARG A 87 11.87 1.02 5.96
N PHE A 88 11.96 0.24 4.88
CA PHE A 88 11.69 -1.20 4.86
C PHE A 88 12.87 -1.96 4.22
N PRO A 89 14.04 -2.01 4.89
CA PRO A 89 15.30 -2.51 4.29
C PRO A 89 15.27 -4.00 3.91
N LYS A 90 14.28 -4.74 4.38
CA LYS A 90 14.06 -6.16 4.03
C LYS A 90 12.67 -6.38 3.41
N GLY A 91 12.15 -5.37 2.71
CA GLY A 91 10.78 -5.39 2.21
C GLY A 91 9.73 -5.33 3.32
N LEU A 92 8.49 -5.65 2.99
CA LEU A 92 7.38 -5.69 3.94
C LEU A 92 7.27 -7.05 4.66
N ARG A 93 8.01 -8.08 4.21
CA ARG A 93 7.99 -9.43 4.79
C ARG A 93 8.17 -9.47 6.31
N PRO A 94 9.13 -8.73 6.93
CA PRO A 94 9.27 -8.76 8.39
C PRO A 94 8.04 -8.22 9.14
N VAL A 95 7.31 -7.29 8.54
CA VAL A 95 6.05 -6.78 9.11
C VAL A 95 4.96 -7.85 9.00
N ALA A 96 4.83 -8.48 7.82
CA ALA A 96 3.90 -9.58 7.59
C ALA A 96 4.14 -10.73 8.58
N ASP A 97 5.39 -11.15 8.73
CA ASP A 97 5.76 -12.24 9.63
C ASP A 97 5.37 -11.96 11.09
N GLU A 98 5.55 -10.73 11.56
CA GLU A 98 5.15 -10.35 12.92
C GLU A 98 3.63 -10.34 13.09
N ILE A 99 2.89 -9.88 12.08
CA ILE A 99 1.43 -9.91 12.05
C ILE A 99 0.92 -11.36 12.04
N HIS A 100 1.51 -12.22 11.22
CA HIS A 100 1.13 -13.64 11.12
C HIS A 100 1.40 -14.42 12.42
N LYS A 101 2.47 -14.08 13.16
CA LYS A 101 2.76 -14.71 14.48
C LYS A 101 1.63 -14.53 15.48
N VAL A 102 0.87 -13.45 15.39
CA VAL A 102 -0.26 -13.18 16.28
C VAL A 102 -1.59 -13.67 15.71
N GLY A 103 -1.57 -14.37 14.58
CA GLY A 103 -2.75 -14.95 13.94
C GLY A 103 -3.58 -13.94 13.13
N ALA A 104 -3.06 -12.75 12.90
CA ALA A 104 -3.73 -11.72 12.11
C ALA A 104 -3.32 -11.78 10.63
N LYS A 105 -4.02 -11.02 9.80
CA LYS A 105 -3.79 -10.86 8.37
C LYS A 105 -3.18 -9.50 8.07
N PHE A 106 -2.35 -9.45 7.03
CA PHE A 106 -1.69 -8.24 6.57
C PHE A 106 -2.33 -7.71 5.29
N MET A 107 -2.72 -6.45 5.29
CA MET A 107 -3.29 -5.75 4.14
C MET A 107 -2.46 -4.52 3.82
N VAL A 108 -2.31 -4.23 2.52
CA VAL A 108 -1.55 -3.05 2.05
C VAL A 108 -2.42 -2.24 1.10
N TRP A 109 -2.37 -0.92 1.23
CA TRP A 109 -3.00 -0.02 0.27
C TRP A 109 -2.16 0.09 -0.99
N PHE A 110 -2.85 0.07 -2.12
CA PHE A 110 -2.25 0.16 -3.44
C PHE A 110 -3.23 0.85 -4.39
N GLU A 111 -2.76 1.76 -5.22
CA GLU A 111 -3.57 2.49 -6.20
C GLU A 111 -2.95 2.35 -7.59
N PRO A 112 -3.14 1.21 -8.27
CA PRO A 112 -2.40 0.87 -9.48
C PRO A 112 -2.83 1.68 -10.70
N GLU A 113 -4.02 2.25 -10.68
CA GLU A 113 -4.60 2.97 -11.81
C GLU A 113 -4.04 4.37 -11.99
N ARG A 114 -3.59 5.03 -10.93
CA ARG A 114 -3.01 6.37 -11.02
C ARG A 114 -1.51 6.30 -11.15
N VAL A 115 -0.99 6.98 -12.16
CA VAL A 115 0.45 7.03 -12.45
C VAL A 115 0.88 8.49 -12.62
N ILE A 116 1.83 8.92 -11.83
CA ILE A 116 2.39 10.27 -11.94
C ILE A 116 3.37 10.32 -13.11
N ARG A 117 3.31 11.38 -13.90
CA ARG A 117 4.25 11.60 -15.01
C ARG A 117 5.69 11.60 -14.50
N GLY A 118 6.56 10.90 -15.22
CA GLY A 118 7.97 10.77 -14.87
C GLY A 118 8.29 9.72 -13.80
N THR A 119 7.29 9.03 -13.26
CA THR A 119 7.51 7.86 -12.41
C THR A 119 7.95 6.65 -13.24
N GLN A 120 8.45 5.62 -12.56
CA GLN A 120 9.00 4.42 -13.20
C GLN A 120 8.04 3.83 -14.25
N TRP A 121 6.79 3.58 -13.88
CA TRP A 121 5.83 2.97 -14.80
C TRP A 121 5.48 3.85 -15.99
N ALA A 122 5.42 5.18 -15.80
CA ALA A 122 5.17 6.10 -16.89
C ALA A 122 6.30 6.10 -17.92
N VAL A 123 7.53 5.88 -17.47
CA VAL A 123 8.73 5.85 -18.32
C VAL A 123 8.91 4.50 -19.00
N GLU A 124 8.68 3.40 -18.27
CA GLU A 124 8.87 2.04 -18.76
C GLU A 124 7.75 1.60 -19.72
N HIS A 125 6.54 2.10 -19.50
CA HIS A 125 5.34 1.68 -20.25
C HIS A 125 4.53 2.87 -20.78
N PRO A 126 5.12 3.77 -21.57
CA PRO A 126 4.42 4.97 -22.07
C PRO A 126 3.17 4.64 -22.89
N ASP A 127 3.17 3.52 -23.61
CA ASP A 127 2.05 3.09 -24.45
C ASP A 127 0.84 2.55 -23.66
N TRP A 128 1.01 2.34 -22.35
CA TRP A 128 -0.06 1.93 -21.43
C TRP A 128 -0.62 3.08 -20.60
N MET A 129 -0.21 4.30 -20.92
CA MET A 129 -0.63 5.49 -20.19
C MET A 129 -1.72 6.24 -20.96
N LEU A 130 -2.86 6.41 -20.34
CA LEU A 130 -3.95 7.22 -20.85
C LEU A 130 -3.83 8.64 -20.29
N ASP A 131 -3.81 9.61 -21.19
CA ASP A 131 -3.92 11.01 -20.84
C ASP A 131 -5.39 11.39 -20.61
N ILE A 132 -5.64 12.25 -19.63
CA ILE A 132 -6.98 12.73 -19.34
C ILE A 132 -7.00 14.26 -19.57
N PRO A 133 -7.22 14.70 -20.81
CA PRO A 133 -7.14 16.13 -21.18
C PRO A 133 -8.12 17.01 -20.41
N GLU A 134 -9.27 16.44 -20.01
CA GLU A 134 -10.35 17.17 -19.36
C GLU A 134 -10.04 17.64 -17.94
N HIS A 135 -9.06 17.03 -17.31
CA HIS A 135 -8.67 17.39 -15.93
C HIS A 135 -7.64 18.52 -15.86
N ASN A 136 -7.16 19.01 -17.00
CA ASN A 136 -6.15 20.08 -17.06
C ASN A 136 -4.97 19.84 -16.07
N ASN A 137 -4.68 18.57 -15.84
CA ASN A 137 -3.74 18.13 -14.83
C ASN A 137 -2.57 17.43 -15.51
N ASP A 138 -1.54 18.23 -15.82
CA ASP A 138 -0.29 17.71 -16.41
C ASP A 138 0.48 16.75 -15.48
N THR A 139 -0.09 16.46 -14.31
CA THR A 139 0.63 15.75 -13.26
C THR A 139 0.48 14.24 -13.35
N TYR A 140 -0.70 13.70 -13.67
CA TYR A 140 -0.92 12.26 -13.66
C TYR A 140 -1.66 11.72 -14.89
N LEU A 141 -1.48 10.43 -15.07
CA LEU A 141 -2.01 9.59 -16.13
C LEU A 141 -2.86 8.48 -15.50
N LEU A 142 -3.68 7.83 -16.29
CA LEU A 142 -4.29 6.56 -15.90
C LEU A 142 -3.55 5.40 -16.57
N PHE A 143 -3.35 4.32 -15.83
CA PHE A 143 -2.88 3.06 -16.37
C PHE A 143 -3.99 2.39 -17.17
N ASP A 144 -3.74 2.03 -18.43
CA ASP A 144 -4.74 1.44 -19.30
C ASP A 144 -5.02 -0.03 -18.97
N LEU A 145 -5.85 -0.26 -17.97
CA LEU A 145 -6.33 -1.61 -17.62
C LEU A 145 -7.28 -2.20 -18.65
N GLY A 146 -7.74 -1.43 -19.64
CA GLY A 146 -8.48 -1.92 -20.80
C GLY A 146 -7.59 -2.60 -21.84
N ASN A 147 -6.28 -2.32 -21.81
CA ASN A 147 -5.30 -3.03 -22.63
C ASN A 147 -5.00 -4.41 -21.98
N PRO A 148 -5.26 -5.54 -22.69
CA PRO A 148 -5.07 -6.87 -22.10
C PRO A 148 -3.63 -7.16 -21.65
N GLU A 149 -2.65 -6.63 -22.36
CA GLU A 149 -1.23 -6.83 -22.07
C GLU A 149 -0.84 -6.06 -20.78
N ALA A 150 -1.24 -4.81 -20.69
CA ALA A 150 -1.06 -3.98 -19.49
C ALA A 150 -1.77 -4.57 -18.28
N CYS A 151 -3.01 -5.03 -18.44
CA CYS A 151 -3.78 -5.67 -17.38
C CYS A 151 -3.11 -6.97 -16.90
N HIS A 152 -2.61 -7.80 -17.81
CA HIS A 152 -1.87 -9.02 -17.45
C HIS A 152 -0.58 -8.71 -16.69
N TRP A 153 0.19 -7.74 -17.18
CA TRP A 153 1.43 -7.29 -16.51
C TRP A 153 1.14 -6.77 -15.10
N MET A 154 0.14 -5.90 -14.95
CA MET A 154 -0.28 -5.35 -13.65
C MET A 154 -0.69 -6.46 -12.68
N SER A 155 -1.50 -7.41 -13.16
CA SER A 155 -1.97 -8.53 -12.34
C SER A 155 -0.81 -9.38 -11.84
N LYS A 156 0.19 -9.61 -12.71
CA LYS A 156 1.40 -10.33 -12.33
C LYS A 156 2.24 -9.54 -11.33
N TYR A 157 2.45 -8.25 -11.60
CA TYR A 157 3.23 -7.37 -10.72
C TYR A 157 2.66 -7.33 -9.30
N ILE A 158 1.34 -7.13 -9.18
CA ILE A 158 0.67 -7.14 -7.87
C ILE A 158 0.78 -8.52 -7.23
N GLY A 159 0.53 -9.60 -7.98
CA GLY A 159 0.63 -10.97 -7.47
C GLY A 159 2.00 -11.28 -6.91
N ASP A 160 3.06 -10.98 -7.65
CA ASP A 160 4.44 -11.17 -7.21
C ASP A 160 4.74 -10.36 -5.92
N MET A 161 4.32 -9.08 -5.89
CA MET A 161 4.50 -8.21 -4.72
C MET A 161 3.79 -8.75 -3.48
N LEU A 162 2.56 -9.24 -3.62
CA LEU A 162 1.81 -9.85 -2.52
C LEU A 162 2.53 -11.10 -1.98
N GLU A 163 2.96 -11.98 -2.87
CA GLU A 163 3.63 -13.23 -2.52
C GLU A 163 4.99 -12.97 -1.85
N GLU A 164 5.84 -12.14 -2.47
CA GLU A 164 7.17 -11.81 -1.94
C GLU A 164 7.11 -11.19 -0.56
N ASN A 165 6.14 -10.33 -0.31
CA ASN A 165 6.01 -9.59 0.93
C ASN A 165 5.08 -10.22 1.96
N GLY A 166 4.44 -11.36 1.65
CA GLY A 166 3.53 -12.05 2.57
C GLY A 166 2.26 -11.26 2.87
N ILE A 167 1.76 -10.53 1.88
CA ILE A 167 0.56 -9.71 2.01
C ILE A 167 -0.66 -10.60 1.72
N ASP A 168 -1.62 -10.63 2.65
CA ASP A 168 -2.85 -11.44 2.49
C ASP A 168 -3.93 -10.74 1.67
N TYR A 169 -3.99 -9.42 1.78
CA TYR A 169 -4.99 -8.61 1.10
C TYR A 169 -4.36 -7.32 0.58
N TYR A 170 -4.83 -6.82 -0.54
CA TYR A 170 -4.58 -5.43 -0.88
C TYR A 170 -5.89 -4.64 -0.86
N ARG A 171 -5.80 -3.37 -0.55
CA ARG A 171 -6.88 -2.39 -0.58
C ARG A 171 -6.60 -1.40 -1.70
N GLN A 172 -7.55 -1.26 -2.57
CA GLN A 172 -7.59 -0.25 -3.62
C GLN A 172 -8.55 0.87 -3.22
#